data_495a2943ce07975ece06f04d35a6af53
#
_entry.id   495a2943ce07975ece06f04d35a6af53
#
_cell.length_a   1.000
_cell.length_b   1.000
_cell.length_c   1.000
_cell.angle_alpha   90.00
_cell.angle_beta   90.00
_cell.angle_gamma   90.00
#
_symmetry.space_group_name_H-M   'P 1'
#
loop_
_entity.id
_entity.type
_entity.pdbx_description
1 polymer ?
#
loop_
_entity_poly.entity_id
_entity_poly.type
_entity_poly.pdbx_seq_one_letter_code
_entity_poly.pdbx_strand_id
1 'polypeptide(L)'
;MKYDEFYKLCEKVYEPITNFEKSCLPLCAAENEQSEFTKIPLKSFIQDKYIMGGIEEYQEHNNFIGSNNLFELYNLLNRLSSELFKSMYADGRTLTGVNTISLLLMSLFKNNDKILISDEECGGHSSMPKLCKRLGIKTCSMPYDYNNYDFDYEKLNTLLLDDSIKGILICQSDMIFQPKLEKIKMDKNKILIYD
;
A
#
# COMPACT_ATOMS: atom_id res chain seq x y z
N MET A 1 17.05 -27.94 -21.77
CA MET A 1 15.93 -27.43 -22.59
C MET A 1 16.53 -26.49 -23.62
N LYS A 2 16.24 -26.68 -24.90
CA LYS A 2 16.69 -25.79 -25.96
C LYS A 2 15.87 -24.50 -25.93
N TYR A 3 16.43 -23.40 -26.40
CA TYR A 3 15.79 -22.07 -26.38
C TYR A 3 14.41 -22.09 -27.07
N ASP A 4 14.30 -22.77 -28.21
CA ASP A 4 13.02 -22.91 -28.95
C ASP A 4 11.95 -23.69 -28.17
N GLU A 5 12.35 -24.67 -27.37
CA GLU A 5 11.43 -25.44 -26.52
C GLU A 5 10.90 -24.55 -25.39
N PHE A 6 11.75 -23.70 -24.83
CA PHE A 6 11.36 -22.74 -23.81
C PHE A 6 10.36 -21.72 -24.36
N TYR A 7 10.63 -21.15 -25.54
CA TYR A 7 9.71 -20.22 -26.22
C TYR A 7 8.32 -20.83 -26.45
N LYS A 8 8.27 -22.02 -27.02
CA LYS A 8 7.01 -22.73 -27.25
C LYS A 8 6.23 -23.00 -25.96
N LEU A 9 6.95 -23.26 -24.86
CA LEU A 9 6.31 -23.44 -23.56
C LEU A 9 5.71 -22.11 -23.05
N CYS A 10 6.43 -21.00 -23.21
CA CYS A 10 5.93 -19.68 -22.84
C CYS A 10 4.69 -19.29 -23.68
N GLU A 11 4.72 -19.49 -25.00
CA GLU A 11 3.58 -19.23 -25.87
C GLU A 11 2.34 -20.03 -25.45
N LYS A 12 2.51 -21.31 -25.13
CA LYS A 12 1.44 -22.18 -24.60
C LYS A 12 0.77 -21.65 -23.33
N VAL A 13 1.53 -20.93 -22.51
CA VAL A 13 1.01 -20.32 -21.26
C VAL A 13 0.37 -18.96 -21.54
N TYR A 14 0.99 -18.13 -22.37
CA TYR A 14 0.52 -16.76 -22.59
C TYR A 14 -0.68 -16.68 -23.55
N GLU A 15 -0.78 -17.56 -24.53
CA GLU A 15 -1.86 -17.51 -25.52
C GLU A 15 -3.26 -17.65 -24.90
N PRO A 16 -3.52 -18.64 -24.00
CA PRO A 16 -4.82 -18.73 -23.33
C PRO A 16 -5.14 -17.52 -22.48
N ILE A 17 -4.16 -16.97 -21.76
CA ILE A 17 -4.31 -15.78 -20.92
C ILE A 17 -4.72 -14.59 -21.79
N THR A 18 -3.98 -14.33 -22.88
CA THR A 18 -4.25 -13.24 -23.81
C THR A 18 -5.62 -13.36 -24.49
N ASN A 19 -6.03 -14.58 -24.83
CA ASN A 19 -7.32 -14.82 -25.45
C ASN A 19 -8.48 -14.64 -24.46
N PHE A 20 -8.29 -15.04 -23.20
CA PHE A 20 -9.24 -14.79 -22.12
C PHE A 20 -9.45 -13.28 -21.91
N GLU A 21 -8.37 -12.53 -21.73
CA GLU A 21 -8.40 -11.07 -21.57
C GLU A 21 -9.17 -10.35 -22.68
N LYS A 22 -8.98 -10.77 -23.94
CA LYS A 22 -9.69 -10.19 -25.09
C LYS A 22 -11.17 -10.55 -25.17
N SER A 23 -11.58 -11.62 -24.52
CA SER A 23 -12.94 -12.15 -24.59
C SER A 23 -13.80 -11.83 -23.36
N CYS A 24 -13.21 -11.29 -22.30
CA CYS A 24 -13.87 -11.03 -21.03
C CYS A 24 -13.91 -9.55 -20.70
N LEU A 25 -14.96 -9.12 -20.01
CA LEU A 25 -15.00 -7.85 -19.32
C LEU A 25 -14.54 -8.08 -17.87
N PRO A 26 -13.35 -7.61 -17.45
CA PRO A 26 -12.89 -7.78 -16.09
C PRO A 26 -13.76 -6.93 -15.15
N LEU A 27 -14.34 -7.55 -14.14
CA LEU A 27 -15.12 -6.88 -13.09
C LEU A 27 -14.41 -6.88 -11.74
N CYS A 28 -13.15 -7.29 -11.71
CA CYS A 28 -12.33 -7.27 -10.50
C CYS A 28 -11.82 -5.85 -10.24
N ALA A 29 -12.23 -5.24 -9.12
CA ALA A 29 -11.80 -3.89 -8.75
C ALA A 29 -10.29 -3.76 -8.47
N ALA A 30 -9.61 -4.89 -8.23
CA ALA A 30 -8.17 -4.94 -8.04
C ALA A 30 -7.37 -4.96 -9.35
N GLU A 31 -8.04 -5.13 -10.49
CA GLU A 31 -7.42 -5.18 -11.82
C GLU A 31 -7.65 -3.86 -12.55
N ASN A 32 -6.59 -3.34 -13.14
CA ASN A 32 -6.65 -2.12 -13.94
C ASN A 32 -5.74 -2.25 -15.16
N GLU A 33 -6.28 -1.92 -16.33
CA GLU A 33 -5.48 -1.88 -17.54
C GLU A 33 -4.56 -0.66 -17.55
N GLN A 34 -3.27 -0.92 -17.66
CA GLN A 34 -2.28 0.14 -17.78
C GLN A 34 -2.34 0.80 -19.16
N SER A 35 -2.26 2.12 -19.21
CA SER A 35 -2.13 2.85 -20.47
C SER A 35 -0.81 2.51 -21.18
N GLU A 36 -0.77 2.64 -22.50
CA GLU A 36 0.47 2.42 -23.27
C GLU A 36 1.59 3.37 -22.83
N PHE A 37 1.24 4.57 -22.37
CA PHE A 37 2.20 5.53 -21.83
C PHE A 37 2.90 5.00 -20.57
N THR A 38 2.16 4.39 -19.64
CA THR A 38 2.74 3.84 -18.40
C THR A 38 3.58 2.58 -18.64
N LYS A 39 3.41 1.93 -19.79
CA LYS A 39 4.21 0.76 -20.20
C LYS A 39 5.57 1.14 -20.83
N ILE A 40 5.78 2.41 -21.21
CA ILE A 40 7.03 2.85 -21.87
C ILE A 40 8.27 2.53 -21.03
N PRO A 41 8.32 2.86 -19.72
CA PRO A 41 9.49 2.52 -18.90
C PRO A 41 9.80 1.03 -18.85
N LEU A 42 8.76 0.17 -18.87
CA LEU A 42 8.92 -1.29 -18.83
C LEU A 42 9.56 -1.87 -20.11
N LYS A 43 9.51 -1.11 -21.21
CA LYS A 43 10.11 -1.48 -22.51
C LYS A 43 11.47 -0.78 -22.75
N SER A 44 11.93 0.00 -21.78
CA SER A 44 13.18 0.78 -21.88
C SER A 44 14.29 0.16 -21.02
N PHE A 45 15.53 0.56 -21.30
CA PHE A 45 16.67 0.15 -20.48
C PHE A 45 16.67 0.75 -19.05
N ILE A 46 15.70 1.58 -18.69
CA ILE A 46 15.53 2.11 -17.33
C ILE A 46 15.30 0.96 -16.34
N GLN A 47 14.54 -0.06 -16.72
CA GLN A 47 14.30 -1.24 -15.89
C GLN A 47 15.57 -2.06 -15.57
N ASP A 48 16.62 -1.94 -16.39
CA ASP A 48 17.88 -2.66 -16.20
C ASP A 48 18.85 -1.91 -15.27
N LYS A 49 18.43 -0.75 -14.75
CA LYS A 49 19.29 0.07 -13.88
C LYS A 49 19.12 -0.30 -12.42
N TYR A 50 20.25 -0.31 -11.74
CA TYR A 50 20.29 -0.44 -10.29
C TYR A 50 20.53 0.94 -9.67
N ILE A 51 19.68 1.29 -8.68
CA ILE A 51 19.80 2.54 -7.95
C ILE A 51 19.76 2.25 -6.44
N MET A 52 20.70 2.82 -5.70
CA MET A 52 20.67 2.74 -4.24
C MET A 52 20.05 4.01 -3.67
N GLY A 53 19.12 3.85 -2.73
CA GLY A 53 18.60 4.97 -1.98
C GLY A 53 17.38 5.60 -2.59
N GLY A 54 17.39 6.82 -2.93
CA GLY A 54 16.25 7.75 -3.09
C GLY A 54 16.20 8.69 -1.91
N ILE A 55 17.21 8.66 -1.04
CA ILE A 55 17.47 9.61 0.04
C ILE A 55 18.57 10.54 -0.45
N GLU A 56 18.45 11.84 -0.21
CA GLU A 56 19.41 12.86 -0.67
C GLU A 56 20.87 12.53 -0.32
N GLU A 57 21.12 11.94 0.84
CA GLU A 57 22.44 11.50 1.31
C GLU A 57 23.14 10.52 0.36
N TYR A 58 22.37 9.75 -0.41
CA TYR A 58 22.87 8.72 -1.31
C TYR A 58 22.95 9.19 -2.77
N GLN A 59 22.38 10.34 -3.09
CA GLN A 59 22.30 10.84 -4.46
C GLN A 59 23.66 11.20 -5.04
N GLU A 60 24.55 11.82 -4.26
CA GLU A 60 25.76 12.42 -4.81
C GLU A 60 26.96 11.48 -4.87
N HIS A 61 27.11 10.53 -3.94
CA HIS A 61 28.40 9.86 -3.76
C HIS A 61 28.40 8.32 -3.85
N ASN A 62 27.25 7.66 -3.87
CA ASN A 62 27.21 6.20 -3.72
C ASN A 62 26.39 5.46 -4.79
N ASN A 63 26.12 6.07 -5.91
CA ASN A 63 25.38 5.44 -6.99
C ASN A 63 26.25 5.05 -8.18
N PHE A 64 25.72 4.13 -8.96
CA PHE A 64 26.31 3.72 -10.20
C PHE A 64 26.16 4.84 -11.24
N ILE A 65 27.20 5.09 -12.04
CA ILE A 65 27.23 6.17 -13.05
C ILE A 65 25.99 6.14 -13.96
N GLY A 66 25.53 4.96 -14.36
CA GLY A 66 24.35 4.80 -15.21
C GLY A 66 23.00 5.12 -14.54
N SER A 67 22.99 5.40 -13.24
CA SER A 67 21.78 5.63 -12.44
C SER A 67 21.57 7.10 -12.05
N ASN A 68 22.56 7.96 -12.26
CA ASN A 68 22.51 9.34 -11.79
C ASN A 68 21.27 10.10 -12.28
N ASN A 69 20.90 9.92 -13.54
CA ASN A 69 19.74 10.61 -14.13
C ASN A 69 18.39 10.05 -13.64
N LEU A 70 18.36 8.92 -12.92
CA LEU A 70 17.11 8.34 -12.42
C LEU A 70 16.61 9.07 -11.18
N PHE A 71 17.43 9.86 -10.49
CA PHE A 71 16.98 10.64 -9.34
C PHE A 71 15.91 11.65 -9.71
N GLU A 72 15.99 12.24 -10.91
CA GLU A 72 14.95 13.14 -11.40
C GLU A 72 13.57 12.47 -11.53
N LEU A 73 13.54 11.16 -11.82
CA LEU A 73 12.27 10.40 -11.81
C LEU A 73 11.69 10.27 -10.40
N TYR A 74 12.54 10.05 -9.38
CA TYR A 74 12.07 10.03 -7.99
C TYR A 74 11.57 11.40 -7.54
N ASN A 75 12.30 12.46 -7.87
CA ASN A 75 11.89 13.82 -7.56
C ASN A 75 10.55 14.17 -8.23
N LEU A 76 10.40 13.80 -9.50
CA LEU A 76 9.15 13.99 -10.24
C LEU A 76 8.01 13.18 -9.63
N LEU A 77 8.23 11.90 -9.33
CA LEU A 77 7.24 11.02 -8.69
C LEU A 77 6.77 11.59 -7.36
N ASN A 78 7.70 11.96 -6.47
CA ASN A 78 7.38 12.50 -5.16
C ASN A 78 6.59 13.82 -5.28
N ARG A 79 7.01 14.73 -6.17
CA ARG A 79 6.32 15.98 -6.42
C ARG A 79 4.89 15.75 -6.92
N LEU A 80 4.72 14.96 -7.97
CA LEU A 80 3.39 14.70 -8.55
C LEU A 80 2.47 13.98 -7.56
N SER A 81 3.00 13.02 -6.79
CA SER A 81 2.23 12.34 -5.76
C SER A 81 1.82 13.29 -4.63
N SER A 82 2.73 14.15 -4.17
CA SER A 82 2.41 15.15 -3.15
C SER A 82 1.38 16.15 -3.63
N GLU A 83 1.44 16.61 -4.87
CA GLU A 83 0.46 17.49 -5.48
C GLU A 83 -0.92 16.80 -5.60
N LEU A 84 -0.94 15.55 -6.09
CA LEU A 84 -2.17 14.78 -6.31
C LEU A 84 -2.90 14.49 -4.99
N PHE A 85 -2.18 14.04 -3.98
CA PHE A 85 -2.73 13.65 -2.68
C PHE A 85 -2.72 14.78 -1.66
N LYS A 86 -2.24 15.96 -2.03
CA LYS A 86 -2.09 17.12 -1.13
C LYS A 86 -1.33 16.77 0.15
N SER A 87 -0.33 15.91 0.02
CA SER A 87 0.49 15.44 1.12
C SER A 87 1.76 16.29 1.27
N MET A 88 2.29 16.35 2.46
CA MET A 88 3.58 17.00 2.73
C MET A 88 4.75 16.19 2.15
N TYR A 89 4.64 14.88 2.18
CA TYR A 89 5.63 13.93 1.67
C TYR A 89 4.96 12.81 0.90
N ALA A 90 5.69 12.24 -0.06
CA ALA A 90 5.29 11.04 -0.78
C ALA A 90 6.50 10.13 -0.97
N ASP A 91 6.27 8.82 -0.96
CA ASP A 91 7.30 7.81 -1.23
C ASP A 91 6.67 6.69 -2.08
N GLY A 92 7.12 6.56 -3.31
CA GLY A 92 6.62 5.57 -4.26
C GLY A 92 7.49 4.32 -4.40
N ARG A 93 8.39 4.04 -3.44
CA ARG A 93 9.36 2.91 -3.54
C ARG A 93 8.78 1.56 -3.16
N THR A 94 7.61 1.53 -2.54
CA THR A 94 6.94 0.29 -2.13
C THR A 94 6.37 -0.47 -3.32
N LEU A 95 6.38 -1.80 -3.25
CA LEU A 95 6.02 -2.67 -4.37
C LEU A 95 4.53 -3.05 -4.39
N THR A 96 3.89 -3.12 -3.22
CA THR A 96 2.47 -3.51 -3.06
C THR A 96 1.88 -2.84 -1.84
N GLY A 97 0.53 -2.76 -1.74
CA GLY A 97 -0.15 -2.24 -0.55
C GLY A 97 0.28 -2.95 0.74
N VAL A 98 0.31 -4.29 0.74
CA VAL A 98 0.77 -5.06 1.92
C VAL A 98 2.23 -4.75 2.27
N ASN A 99 3.10 -4.54 1.29
CA ASN A 99 4.48 -4.11 1.53
C ASN A 99 4.53 -2.72 2.17
N THR A 100 3.72 -1.79 1.67
CA THR A 100 3.59 -0.43 2.23
C THR A 100 3.16 -0.47 3.70
N ILE A 101 2.07 -1.17 4.00
CA ILE A 101 1.56 -1.29 5.37
C ILE A 101 2.57 -1.99 6.27
N SER A 102 3.26 -3.03 5.78
CA SER A 102 4.31 -3.70 6.56
C SER A 102 5.43 -2.74 6.99
N LEU A 103 5.91 -1.93 6.05
CA LEU A 103 6.96 -0.94 6.32
C LEU A 103 6.47 0.15 7.29
N LEU A 104 5.24 0.64 7.12
CA LEU A 104 4.64 1.62 8.04
C LEU A 104 4.53 1.05 9.45
N LEU A 105 4.00 -0.16 9.61
CA LEU A 105 3.87 -0.79 10.92
C LEU A 105 5.22 -1.02 11.60
N MET A 106 6.22 -1.47 10.85
CA MET A 106 7.58 -1.68 11.37
C MET A 106 8.28 -0.37 11.75
N SER A 107 7.99 0.71 11.05
CA SER A 107 8.63 2.01 11.28
C SER A 107 7.98 2.81 12.41
N LEU A 108 6.65 2.69 12.56
CA LEU A 108 5.85 3.56 13.43
C LEU A 108 5.51 2.92 14.77
N PHE A 109 5.50 1.59 14.86
CA PHE A 109 5.12 0.88 16.09
C PHE A 109 6.21 -0.07 16.56
N LYS A 110 6.21 -0.33 17.87
CA LYS A 110 7.14 -1.25 18.53
C LYS A 110 6.43 -2.55 18.92
N ASN A 111 7.22 -3.57 19.20
CA ASN A 111 6.71 -4.79 19.81
C ASN A 111 5.93 -4.46 21.09
N ASN A 112 4.76 -5.06 21.27
CA ASN A 112 3.77 -4.83 22.31
C ASN A 112 2.97 -3.52 22.25
N ASP A 113 3.22 -2.63 21.30
CA ASP A 113 2.29 -1.51 21.05
C ASP A 113 0.89 -2.04 20.74
N LYS A 114 -0.11 -1.29 21.17
CA LYS A 114 -1.54 -1.62 20.95
C LYS A 114 -2.15 -0.62 19.97
N ILE A 115 -2.81 -1.14 18.95
CA ILE A 115 -3.52 -0.34 17.94
C ILE A 115 -4.94 -0.84 17.72
N LEU A 116 -5.82 0.05 17.28
CA LEU A 116 -7.13 -0.33 16.75
C LEU A 116 -7.00 -0.64 15.25
N ILE A 117 -7.71 -1.65 14.82
CA ILE A 117 -7.72 -2.03 13.39
C ILE A 117 -9.14 -2.23 12.87
N SER A 118 -9.36 -1.92 11.60
CA SER A 118 -10.48 -2.45 10.85
C SER A 118 -10.15 -3.90 10.47
N ASP A 119 -10.81 -4.85 11.09
CA ASP A 119 -10.69 -6.28 10.78
C ASP A 119 -11.73 -6.74 9.75
N GLU A 120 -11.74 -8.04 9.45
CA GLU A 120 -12.66 -8.62 8.47
C GLU A 120 -14.14 -8.38 8.82
N GLU A 121 -14.48 -8.34 10.11
CA GLU A 121 -15.86 -8.16 10.54
C GLU A 121 -16.42 -6.77 10.21
N CYS A 122 -15.56 -5.77 10.12
CA CYS A 122 -15.92 -4.41 9.69
C CYS A 122 -15.48 -4.06 8.27
N GLY A 123 -15.21 -5.06 7.43
CA GLY A 123 -14.81 -4.88 6.04
C GLY A 123 -13.35 -4.51 5.83
N GLY A 124 -12.50 -4.74 6.83
CA GLY A 124 -11.06 -4.55 6.72
C GLY A 124 -10.36 -5.75 6.07
N HIS A 125 -9.13 -5.54 5.62
CA HIS A 125 -8.37 -6.57 4.92
C HIS A 125 -7.88 -7.68 5.87
N SER A 126 -8.18 -8.93 5.53
CA SER A 126 -7.91 -10.12 6.36
C SER A 126 -6.45 -10.36 6.74
N SER A 127 -5.51 -9.83 6.00
CA SER A 127 -4.07 -9.99 6.30
C SER A 127 -3.58 -9.07 7.42
N MET A 128 -4.28 -7.98 7.74
CA MET A 128 -3.78 -6.97 8.69
C MET A 128 -3.63 -7.49 10.12
N PRO A 129 -4.61 -8.21 10.71
CA PRO A 129 -4.44 -8.82 12.02
C PRO A 129 -3.28 -9.80 12.08
N LYS A 130 -3.09 -10.59 11.02
CA LYS A 130 -2.01 -11.59 10.91
C LYS A 130 -0.64 -10.90 10.84
N LEU A 131 -0.54 -9.82 10.09
CA LEU A 131 0.67 -9.02 9.96
C LEU A 131 1.04 -8.36 11.29
N CYS A 132 0.10 -7.69 11.96
CA CYS A 132 0.31 -7.10 13.27
C CYS A 132 0.80 -8.13 14.29
N LYS A 133 0.13 -9.29 14.34
CA LYS A 133 0.54 -10.39 15.22
C LYS A 133 1.99 -10.85 14.95
N ARG A 134 2.38 -10.93 13.68
CA ARG A 134 3.74 -11.32 13.29
C ARG A 134 4.79 -10.30 13.72
N LEU A 135 4.43 -9.02 13.74
CA LEU A 135 5.27 -7.91 14.20
C LEU A 135 5.23 -7.70 15.72
N GLY A 136 4.45 -8.52 16.44
CA GLY A 136 4.30 -8.38 17.89
C GLY A 136 3.45 -7.17 18.31
N ILE A 137 2.68 -6.60 17.39
CA ILE A 137 1.75 -5.50 17.64
C ILE A 137 0.41 -6.08 18.12
N LYS A 138 -0.08 -5.60 19.25
CA LYS A 138 -1.38 -5.98 19.80
C LYS A 138 -2.50 -5.23 19.06
N THR A 139 -3.53 -5.95 18.65
CA THR A 139 -4.65 -5.36 17.94
C THR A 139 -5.95 -5.48 18.73
N CYS A 140 -6.80 -4.46 18.59
CA CYS A 140 -8.20 -4.52 19.00
C CYS A 140 -9.03 -4.09 17.81
N SER A 141 -10.15 -4.78 17.58
CA SER A 141 -11.11 -4.43 16.53
C SER A 141 -11.74 -3.07 16.81
N MET A 142 -11.94 -2.30 15.76
CA MET A 142 -12.67 -1.04 15.84
C MET A 142 -14.14 -1.31 16.09
N PRO A 143 -14.82 -0.55 16.98
CA PRO A 143 -16.26 -0.68 17.15
C PRO A 143 -17.01 -0.38 15.86
N TYR A 144 -17.92 -1.27 15.46
CA TYR A 144 -18.68 -1.18 14.22
C TYR A 144 -20.19 -1.22 14.48
N ASP A 145 -20.94 -0.39 13.75
CA ASP A 145 -22.39 -0.35 13.77
C ASP A 145 -22.95 -1.04 12.52
N TYR A 146 -23.40 -2.26 12.70
CA TYR A 146 -23.95 -3.08 11.61
C TYR A 146 -25.30 -2.57 11.08
N ASN A 147 -26.00 -1.69 11.80
CA ASN A 147 -27.26 -1.10 11.30
C ASN A 147 -26.98 0.00 10.26
N ASN A 148 -25.89 0.73 10.45
CA ASN A 148 -25.50 1.83 9.58
C ASN A 148 -24.32 1.46 8.66
N TYR A 149 -23.74 0.29 8.80
CA TYR A 149 -22.53 -0.16 8.08
C TYR A 149 -21.38 0.86 8.14
N ASP A 150 -21.15 1.40 9.34
CA ASP A 150 -20.11 2.40 9.62
C ASP A 150 -19.49 2.13 10.99
N PHE A 151 -18.39 2.80 11.33
CA PHE A 151 -17.82 2.72 12.66
C PHE A 151 -18.74 3.38 13.70
N ASP A 152 -18.81 2.78 14.92
CA ASP A 152 -19.38 3.43 16.09
C ASP A 152 -18.37 4.47 16.63
N TYR A 153 -18.45 5.69 16.10
CA TYR A 153 -17.49 6.75 16.40
C TYR A 153 -17.50 7.20 17.87
N GLU A 154 -18.62 7.03 18.59
CA GLU A 154 -18.70 7.37 20.01
C GLU A 154 -17.86 6.39 20.84
N LYS A 155 -18.04 5.11 20.62
CA LYS A 155 -17.23 4.07 21.26
C LYS A 155 -15.77 4.13 20.81
N LEU A 156 -15.53 4.35 19.52
CA LEU A 156 -14.18 4.49 18.98
C LEU A 156 -13.44 5.64 19.67
N ASN A 157 -14.04 6.80 19.76
CA ASN A 157 -13.44 7.96 20.41
C ASN A 157 -13.22 7.75 21.91
N THR A 158 -14.10 6.99 22.56
CA THR A 158 -13.92 6.61 23.97
C THR A 158 -12.71 5.68 24.14
N LEU A 159 -12.54 4.70 23.24
CA LEU A 159 -11.36 3.82 23.27
C LEU A 159 -10.05 4.61 23.02
N LEU A 160 -10.12 5.62 22.20
CA LEU A 160 -8.95 6.46 21.88
C LEU A 160 -8.48 7.34 23.04
N LEU A 161 -9.25 7.45 24.14
CA LEU A 161 -8.79 8.07 25.37
C LEU A 161 -7.80 7.18 26.16
N ASP A 162 -7.73 5.88 25.83
CA ASP A 162 -6.74 4.98 26.43
C ASP A 162 -5.34 5.27 25.86
N ASP A 163 -4.43 5.72 26.71
CA ASP A 163 -3.04 6.03 26.36
C ASP A 163 -2.23 4.80 25.92
N SER A 164 -2.69 3.60 26.23
CA SER A 164 -2.06 2.37 25.76
C SER A 164 -2.26 2.16 24.26
N ILE A 165 -3.28 2.75 23.65
CA ILE A 165 -3.55 2.69 22.22
C ILE A 165 -2.67 3.72 21.50
N LYS A 166 -1.78 3.25 20.64
CA LYS A 166 -0.79 4.08 19.94
C LYS A 166 -1.26 4.58 18.57
N GLY A 167 -2.30 3.97 18.01
CA GLY A 167 -2.82 4.40 16.72
C GLY A 167 -3.98 3.56 16.21
N ILE A 168 -4.38 3.88 15.00
CA ILE A 168 -5.45 3.24 14.24
C ILE A 168 -4.89 2.82 12.89
N LEU A 169 -5.23 1.61 12.43
CA LEU A 169 -5.05 1.15 11.06
C LEU A 169 -6.42 0.86 10.45
N ILE A 170 -6.83 1.67 9.49
CA ILE A 170 -8.01 1.44 8.66
C ILE A 170 -7.52 0.97 7.30
N CYS A 171 -7.82 -0.29 6.97
CA CYS A 171 -7.54 -0.88 5.67
C CYS A 171 -8.90 -1.16 5.00
N GLN A 172 -9.28 -0.30 4.07
CA GLN A 172 -10.59 -0.34 3.42
C GLN A 172 -10.56 -1.36 2.28
N SER A 173 -10.99 -2.59 2.54
CA SER A 173 -11.04 -3.67 1.54
C SER A 173 -12.48 -3.96 1.06
N ASP A 174 -13.34 -4.34 2.00
CA ASP A 174 -14.70 -4.80 1.71
C ASP A 174 -15.76 -3.91 2.41
N MET A 175 -15.39 -2.68 2.75
CA MET A 175 -16.30 -1.72 3.36
C MET A 175 -17.32 -1.21 2.34
N ILE A 176 -18.61 -1.21 2.71
CA ILE A 176 -19.70 -0.71 1.86
C ILE A 176 -19.62 0.81 1.74
N PHE A 177 -19.32 1.50 2.83
CA PHE A 177 -19.22 2.95 2.87
C PHE A 177 -17.82 3.40 3.31
N GLN A 178 -17.40 4.53 2.78
CA GLN A 178 -16.14 5.14 3.18
C GLN A 178 -16.23 5.65 4.62
N PRO A 179 -15.25 5.32 5.47
CA PRO A 179 -15.18 5.83 6.83
C PRO A 179 -15.12 7.36 6.90
N LYS A 180 -15.81 7.94 7.86
CA LYS A 180 -15.84 9.39 8.10
C LYS A 180 -14.69 9.78 9.02
N LEU A 181 -13.51 9.96 8.44
CA LEU A 181 -12.27 10.23 9.20
C LEU A 181 -12.38 11.49 10.06
N GLU A 182 -13.16 12.49 9.64
CA GLU A 182 -13.42 13.73 10.37
C GLU A 182 -14.15 13.52 11.71
N LYS A 183 -14.78 12.36 11.91
CA LYS A 183 -15.43 11.98 13.18
C LYS A 183 -14.49 11.34 14.18
N ILE A 184 -13.30 10.95 13.76
CA ILE A 184 -12.30 10.35 14.62
C ILE A 184 -11.56 11.44 15.39
N LYS A 185 -11.71 11.44 16.71
CA LYS A 185 -11.05 12.39 17.62
C LYS A 185 -9.81 11.72 18.21
N MET A 186 -8.66 12.14 17.77
CA MET A 186 -7.41 11.50 18.12
C MET A 186 -6.37 12.53 18.57
N ASP A 187 -5.63 12.20 19.62
CA ASP A 187 -4.53 13.04 20.08
C ASP A 187 -3.38 13.05 19.08
N LYS A 188 -2.62 14.15 19.06
CA LYS A 188 -1.51 14.36 18.12
C LYS A 188 -0.37 13.32 18.24
N ASN A 189 -0.29 12.61 19.35
CA ASN A 189 0.70 11.57 19.63
C ASN A 189 0.26 10.18 19.15
N LYS A 190 -0.94 10.03 18.63
CA LYS A 190 -1.45 8.79 18.07
C LYS A 190 -1.37 8.84 16.54
N ILE A 191 -1.19 7.67 15.94
CA ILE A 191 -0.97 7.53 14.50
C ILE A 191 -2.23 7.01 13.83
N LEU A 192 -2.66 7.66 12.74
CA LEU A 192 -3.69 7.15 11.85
C LEU A 192 -3.04 6.68 10.55
N ILE A 193 -3.21 5.40 10.23
CA ILE A 193 -2.90 4.82 8.94
C ILE A 193 -4.22 4.52 8.24
N TYR A 194 -4.37 5.04 7.03
CA TYR A 194 -5.56 4.82 6.20
C TYR A 194 -5.13 4.33 4.82
N ASP A 195 -5.67 3.17 4.41
CA ASP A 195 -5.35 2.46 3.17
C ASP A 195 -6.63 2.11 2.43
#